data_f70da33e554bd139381f9335ca2ae6f7
#
_entry.id   f70da33e554bd139381f9335ca2ae6f7
#
_cell.length_a   1.000
_cell.length_b   1.000
_cell.length_c   1.000
_cell.angle_alpha   90.00
_cell.angle_beta   90.00
_cell.angle_gamma   90.00
#
_symmetry.space_group_name_H-M   'P 1'
#
loop_
_entity.id
_entity.type
_entity.pdbx_description
1 polymer ?
#
loop_
_entity_poly.entity_id
_entity_poly.type
_entity_poly.pdbx_seq_one_letter_code
_entity_poly.pdbx_strand_id
1 'polypeptide(L)'
;MPYRRSCAACALAAALLLSGCSAVTGSDVESLLRAPQASGETSAVQKALNSALGVNATLKYPASGDFLSPLLFGDWDGDGQDEAAVLYTLDASAGNVYLAILEPTEENGWRVAQTAEGLSSEVESVNTAHLRDENSLQILVGYASAQGDRYMVVYLYTEDGLQIIIKQAYTEMILANLTGGEGTQDLVLALPAEQEGGGLNLQLLTNTEDGFRSAQTLAIGDYSGCAALHAGIGADDGNYLVVDGWTGASGTSLASSIVVYDPKTRFLQTYRPAGVANLTKATLRYDAALVSTDLDGNGTIEIPTMIDDGGKISTGMDKRLRFILWRDFAAEDETGSHFGVYDSEYSFFLALPESMHGSVLLRTNRDGSGWMVCNREGTTVYCELRLTDPAKETQTPDIDGEQTEAGEYRRIANIGSQQLQARVVTPYYGLSIDDIIHGTTVFR
;
A
#
# COMPACT_ATOMS: atom_id res chain seq x y z
N MET A 1 52.17 -28.61 -27.76
CA MET A 1 50.73 -28.61 -28.22
C MET A 1 49.86 -27.75 -27.33
N PRO A 2 49.91 -26.41 -27.44
CA PRO A 2 49.02 -25.53 -26.60
C PRO A 2 47.82 -24.95 -27.37
N TYR A 3 47.70 -25.16 -28.68
CA TYR A 3 46.63 -24.49 -29.48
C TYR A 3 45.22 -25.10 -29.37
N ARG A 4 45.05 -26.31 -28.87
CA ARG A 4 43.74 -26.98 -28.79
C ARG A 4 42.87 -26.53 -27.56
N ARG A 5 43.48 -25.93 -26.55
CA ARG A 5 42.77 -25.49 -25.35
C ARG A 5 42.18 -24.07 -25.51
N SER A 6 42.78 -23.24 -26.35
CA SER A 6 42.32 -21.86 -26.59
C SER A 6 41.09 -21.79 -27.50
N CYS A 7 40.96 -22.72 -28.47
CA CYS A 7 39.76 -22.75 -29.34
C CYS A 7 38.52 -23.25 -28.63
N ALA A 8 38.64 -24.14 -27.63
CA ALA A 8 37.47 -24.60 -26.83
C ALA A 8 36.94 -23.51 -25.90
N ALA A 9 37.80 -22.66 -25.33
CA ALA A 9 37.39 -21.54 -24.48
C ALA A 9 36.69 -20.42 -25.28
N CYS A 10 37.15 -20.14 -26.51
CA CYS A 10 36.49 -19.17 -27.38
C CYS A 10 35.13 -19.66 -27.92
N ALA A 11 34.96 -20.95 -28.16
CA ALA A 11 33.71 -21.54 -28.60
C ALA A 11 32.66 -21.54 -27.46
N LEU A 12 33.09 -21.74 -26.20
CA LEU A 12 32.19 -21.67 -25.03
C LEU A 12 31.75 -20.24 -24.71
N ALA A 13 32.67 -19.25 -24.88
CA ALA A 13 32.34 -17.83 -24.71
C ALA A 13 31.39 -17.30 -25.81
N ALA A 14 31.52 -17.78 -27.06
CA ALA A 14 30.64 -17.44 -28.16
C ALA A 14 29.23 -18.07 -28.01
N ALA A 15 29.11 -19.26 -27.39
CA ALA A 15 27.82 -19.90 -27.12
C ALA A 15 27.03 -19.20 -25.99
N LEU A 16 27.71 -18.54 -25.04
CA LEU A 16 27.08 -17.77 -23.96
C LEU A 16 26.60 -16.38 -24.41
N LEU A 17 27.10 -15.86 -25.52
CA LEU A 17 26.70 -14.58 -26.09
C LEU A 17 25.50 -14.69 -27.05
N LEU A 18 25.06 -15.90 -27.40
CA LEU A 18 23.92 -16.17 -28.30
C LEU A 18 22.63 -16.60 -27.58
N SER A 19 22.66 -16.71 -26.24
CA SER A 19 21.47 -17.06 -25.45
C SER A 19 20.70 -15.88 -24.87
N GLY A 20 21.01 -14.65 -25.28
CA GLY A 20 20.38 -13.44 -24.78
C GLY A 20 19.72 -12.60 -25.86
N CYS A 21 18.68 -13.11 -26.51
CA CYS A 21 17.63 -12.31 -27.16
C CYS A 21 16.54 -13.27 -27.68
N SER A 22 15.65 -13.73 -26.83
CA SER A 22 14.30 -14.00 -27.31
C SER A 22 13.67 -12.63 -27.54
N ALA A 23 13.76 -12.16 -28.80
CA ALA A 23 12.92 -11.07 -29.25
C ALA A 23 11.48 -11.45 -28.90
N VAL A 24 10.84 -10.69 -28.05
CA VAL A 24 9.38 -10.64 -27.89
C VAL A 24 8.87 -10.04 -29.20
N THR A 25 8.84 -10.87 -30.24
CA THR A 25 8.14 -10.55 -31.49
C THR A 25 6.67 -10.76 -31.24
N GLY A 26 5.94 -9.62 -31.19
CA GLY A 26 4.51 -9.60 -31.31
C GLY A 26 3.81 -10.26 -30.10
N SER A 27 3.63 -9.50 -29.02
CA SER A 27 2.53 -9.81 -28.10
C SER A 27 1.27 -9.79 -28.95
N ASP A 28 0.74 -10.97 -29.24
CA ASP A 28 -0.54 -11.14 -29.90
C ASP A 28 -1.58 -10.41 -29.05
N VAL A 29 -2.01 -9.25 -29.52
CA VAL A 29 -3.02 -8.40 -28.84
C VAL A 29 -4.28 -9.23 -28.56
N GLU A 30 -4.54 -10.22 -29.38
CA GLU A 30 -5.63 -11.18 -29.20
C GLU A 30 -5.41 -12.09 -27.97
N SER A 31 -4.16 -12.40 -27.59
CA SER A 31 -3.88 -13.17 -26.39
C SER A 31 -4.04 -12.34 -25.11
N LEU A 32 -3.83 -11.02 -25.18
CA LEU A 32 -4.07 -10.08 -24.08
C LEU A 32 -5.55 -9.74 -23.90
N LEU A 33 -6.37 -9.93 -24.93
CA LEU A 33 -7.82 -9.73 -24.90
C LEU A 33 -8.61 -10.99 -24.53
N ARG A 34 -7.95 -12.14 -24.45
CA ARG A 34 -8.58 -13.35 -23.92
C ARG A 34 -8.75 -13.18 -22.41
N ALA A 35 -9.99 -13.38 -21.95
CA ALA A 35 -10.23 -13.53 -20.52
C ALA A 35 -9.23 -14.58 -19.96
N PRO A 36 -8.61 -14.35 -18.79
CA PRO A 36 -7.70 -15.31 -18.17
C PRO A 36 -8.39 -16.67 -18.14
N GLN A 37 -7.82 -17.67 -18.84
CA GLN A 37 -8.35 -19.04 -18.74
C GLN A 37 -8.01 -19.50 -17.32
N ALA A 38 -9.05 -19.86 -16.56
CA ALA A 38 -8.88 -20.47 -15.26
C ALA A 38 -7.88 -21.65 -15.40
N SER A 39 -6.94 -21.76 -14.47
CA SER A 39 -6.05 -22.92 -14.40
C SER A 39 -6.92 -24.19 -14.34
N GLY A 40 -6.40 -25.33 -14.76
CA GLY A 40 -7.16 -26.58 -14.72
C GLY A 40 -7.72 -26.86 -13.31
N GLU A 41 -6.99 -26.44 -12.28
CA GLU A 41 -7.34 -26.56 -10.87
C GLU A 41 -8.51 -25.65 -10.48
N THR A 42 -8.46 -24.36 -10.82
CA THR A 42 -9.59 -23.41 -10.64
C THR A 42 -10.88 -23.92 -11.28
N SER A 43 -10.79 -24.49 -12.49
CA SER A 43 -11.94 -25.06 -13.18
C SER A 43 -12.47 -26.32 -12.49
N ALA A 44 -11.58 -27.15 -11.91
CA ALA A 44 -11.96 -28.35 -11.17
C ALA A 44 -12.68 -27.98 -9.86
N VAL A 45 -12.16 -27.00 -9.11
CA VAL A 45 -12.80 -26.47 -7.89
C VAL A 45 -14.19 -25.92 -8.19
N GLN A 46 -14.32 -25.06 -9.21
CA GLN A 46 -15.63 -24.50 -9.58
C GLN A 46 -16.63 -25.57 -10.03
N LYS A 47 -16.18 -26.58 -10.77
CA LYS A 47 -17.01 -27.70 -11.16
C LYS A 47 -17.49 -28.53 -9.97
N ALA A 48 -16.60 -28.77 -9.00
CA ALA A 48 -16.94 -29.49 -7.78
C ALA A 48 -17.97 -28.70 -6.96
N LEU A 49 -17.77 -27.39 -6.79
CA LEU A 49 -18.73 -26.50 -6.12
C LEU A 49 -20.11 -26.54 -6.78
N ASN A 50 -20.18 -26.32 -8.10
CA ASN A 50 -21.43 -26.33 -8.82
C ASN A 50 -22.16 -27.71 -8.75
N SER A 51 -21.38 -28.80 -8.76
CA SER A 51 -21.93 -30.16 -8.64
C SER A 51 -22.53 -30.41 -7.25
N ALA A 52 -21.88 -29.93 -6.19
CA ALA A 52 -22.35 -30.07 -4.81
C ALA A 52 -23.59 -29.20 -4.53
N LEU A 53 -23.65 -28.00 -5.09
CA LEU A 53 -24.79 -27.09 -4.93
C LEU A 53 -25.99 -27.47 -5.80
N GLY A 54 -25.79 -28.25 -6.87
CA GLY A 54 -26.82 -28.57 -7.86
C GLY A 54 -27.24 -27.37 -8.73
N VAL A 55 -26.55 -26.25 -8.63
CA VAL A 55 -26.76 -25.00 -9.38
C VAL A 55 -25.43 -24.37 -9.72
N ASN A 56 -25.41 -23.48 -10.71
CA ASN A 56 -24.20 -22.70 -11.01
C ASN A 56 -24.03 -21.58 -9.99
N ALA A 57 -22.94 -21.64 -9.25
CA ALA A 57 -22.50 -20.57 -8.37
C ALA A 57 -21.85 -19.44 -9.18
N THR A 58 -22.16 -18.19 -8.82
CA THR A 58 -21.49 -17.02 -9.38
C THR A 58 -20.35 -16.63 -8.44
N LEU A 59 -19.11 -16.61 -8.94
CA LEU A 59 -17.95 -16.23 -8.17
C LEU A 59 -18.01 -14.76 -7.78
N LYS A 60 -17.68 -14.44 -6.51
CA LYS A 60 -17.68 -13.08 -5.98
C LYS A 60 -16.26 -12.59 -5.75
N TYR A 61 -15.85 -11.58 -6.51
CA TYR A 61 -14.51 -11.00 -6.46
C TYR A 61 -14.40 -9.95 -5.35
N PRO A 62 -13.36 -10.00 -4.51
CA PRO A 62 -13.06 -8.95 -3.55
C PRO A 62 -12.67 -7.64 -4.25
N ALA A 63 -12.96 -6.50 -3.61
CA ALA A 63 -12.56 -5.18 -4.09
C ALA A 63 -11.10 -4.84 -3.74
N SER A 64 -10.56 -5.38 -2.65
CA SER A 64 -9.23 -5.09 -2.11
C SER A 64 -8.70 -6.26 -1.28
N GLY A 65 -7.58 -6.05 -0.58
CA GLY A 65 -6.90 -7.05 0.23
C GLY A 65 -5.78 -7.77 -0.51
N ASP A 66 -5.18 -8.76 0.12
CA ASP A 66 -4.09 -9.55 -0.46
C ASP A 66 -4.56 -10.40 -1.64
N PHE A 67 -5.85 -10.74 -1.64
CA PHE A 67 -6.45 -11.58 -2.68
C PHE A 67 -7.58 -10.85 -3.39
N LEU A 68 -7.40 -10.63 -4.69
CA LEU A 68 -8.45 -10.13 -5.58
C LEU A 68 -9.17 -11.26 -6.32
N SER A 69 -8.73 -12.51 -6.16
CA SER A 69 -9.36 -13.72 -6.68
C SER A 69 -10.47 -14.19 -5.75
N PRO A 70 -11.58 -14.69 -6.26
CA PRO A 70 -12.62 -15.34 -5.45
C PRO A 70 -12.24 -16.76 -5.02
N LEU A 71 -11.13 -17.30 -5.53
CA LEU A 71 -10.56 -18.59 -5.16
C LEU A 71 -9.20 -18.36 -4.50
N LEU A 72 -9.03 -18.96 -3.33
CA LEU A 72 -7.80 -18.95 -2.53
C LEU A 72 -7.40 -20.42 -2.33
N PHE A 73 -6.09 -20.66 -2.32
CA PHE A 73 -5.52 -21.97 -1.99
C PHE A 73 -4.56 -21.77 -0.83
N GLY A 74 -4.60 -22.68 0.12
CA GLY A 74 -3.74 -22.66 1.30
C GLY A 74 -4.10 -23.79 2.26
N ASP A 75 -3.19 -24.10 3.13
CA ASP A 75 -3.37 -25.07 4.20
C ASP A 75 -4.15 -24.40 5.35
N TRP A 76 -5.49 -24.53 5.31
CA TRP A 76 -6.38 -23.82 6.23
C TRP A 76 -6.49 -24.54 7.58
N ASP A 77 -6.33 -25.87 7.61
CA ASP A 77 -6.44 -26.67 8.84
C ASP A 77 -5.09 -27.12 9.45
N GLY A 78 -3.99 -26.90 8.72
CA GLY A 78 -2.65 -27.22 9.19
C GLY A 78 -2.24 -28.67 9.01
N ASP A 79 -2.89 -29.41 8.09
CA ASP A 79 -2.60 -30.82 7.82
C ASP A 79 -1.46 -31.04 6.81
N GLY A 80 -0.97 -29.97 6.18
CA GLY A 80 0.10 -29.95 5.19
C GLY A 80 -0.38 -30.16 3.76
N GLN A 81 -1.70 -30.13 3.49
CA GLN A 81 -2.27 -30.10 2.17
C GLN A 81 -3.04 -28.79 1.97
N ASP A 82 -3.05 -28.29 0.73
CA ASP A 82 -3.79 -27.07 0.42
C ASP A 82 -5.26 -27.42 0.14
N GLU A 83 -6.19 -26.73 0.81
CA GLU A 83 -7.60 -26.65 0.46
C GLU A 83 -7.87 -25.44 -0.45
N ALA A 84 -9.07 -25.46 -1.04
CA ALA A 84 -9.57 -24.29 -1.78
C ALA A 84 -10.68 -23.59 -0.98
N ALA A 85 -10.55 -22.27 -0.80
CA ALA A 85 -11.61 -21.42 -0.29
C ALA A 85 -12.24 -20.64 -1.45
N VAL A 86 -13.56 -20.61 -1.55
CA VAL A 86 -14.29 -20.01 -2.68
C VAL A 86 -15.37 -19.05 -2.18
N LEU A 87 -15.31 -17.81 -2.64
CA LEU A 87 -16.34 -16.80 -2.42
C LEU A 87 -17.34 -16.82 -3.58
N TYR A 88 -18.61 -17.02 -3.28
CA TYR A 88 -19.65 -17.15 -4.30
C TYR A 88 -21.02 -16.66 -3.85
N THR A 89 -21.92 -16.46 -4.83
CA THR A 89 -23.35 -16.18 -4.61
C THR A 89 -24.17 -17.24 -5.34
N LEU A 90 -25.36 -17.55 -4.81
CA LEU A 90 -26.30 -18.51 -5.42
C LEU A 90 -27.28 -17.85 -6.38
N ASP A 91 -27.51 -16.54 -6.23
CA ASP A 91 -28.36 -15.75 -7.11
C ASP A 91 -27.66 -14.40 -7.38
N ALA A 92 -27.58 -14.03 -8.66
CA ALA A 92 -26.93 -12.79 -9.09
C ALA A 92 -27.65 -11.50 -8.58
N SER A 93 -28.83 -11.62 -8.01
CA SER A 93 -29.69 -10.45 -7.79
C SER A 93 -29.92 -10.00 -6.35
N ALA A 94 -29.65 -10.77 -5.29
CA ALA A 94 -29.96 -10.29 -3.92
C ALA A 94 -29.46 -11.19 -2.75
N GLY A 95 -28.56 -12.13 -2.92
CA GLY A 95 -28.14 -13.01 -1.82
C GLY A 95 -26.85 -12.56 -1.14
N ASN A 96 -26.67 -12.99 0.09
CA ASN A 96 -25.37 -12.88 0.77
C ASN A 96 -24.30 -13.67 0.00
N VAL A 97 -23.04 -13.25 0.17
CA VAL A 97 -21.89 -14.01 -0.29
C VAL A 97 -21.71 -15.22 0.63
N TYR A 98 -21.35 -16.34 0.06
CA TYR A 98 -21.01 -17.57 0.79
C TYR A 98 -19.51 -17.82 0.66
N LEU A 99 -18.94 -18.42 1.69
CA LEU A 99 -17.59 -19.01 1.68
C LEU A 99 -17.76 -20.55 1.66
N ALA A 100 -17.16 -21.22 0.68
CA ALA A 100 -17.03 -22.67 0.67
C ALA A 100 -15.56 -23.06 0.88
N ILE A 101 -15.35 -24.11 1.68
CA ILE A 101 -14.06 -24.81 1.73
C ILE A 101 -14.21 -26.12 0.97
N LEU A 102 -13.27 -26.37 0.07
CA LEU A 102 -13.16 -27.60 -0.69
C LEU A 102 -11.85 -28.27 -0.40
N GLU A 103 -11.90 -29.57 -0.14
CA GLU A 103 -10.73 -30.41 0.10
C GLU A 103 -10.37 -31.19 -1.17
N PRO A 104 -9.08 -31.47 -1.39
CA PRO A 104 -8.65 -32.36 -2.46
C PRO A 104 -9.11 -33.80 -2.17
N THR A 105 -9.29 -34.59 -3.23
CA THR A 105 -9.65 -36.01 -3.11
C THR A 105 -8.53 -36.89 -3.67
N GLU A 106 -8.48 -38.15 -3.24
CA GLU A 106 -7.47 -39.14 -3.70
C GLU A 106 -7.45 -39.32 -5.25
N GLU A 107 -8.56 -39.01 -5.93
CA GLU A 107 -8.71 -39.10 -7.39
C GLU A 107 -8.27 -37.83 -8.13
N ASN A 108 -7.50 -36.95 -7.50
CA ASN A 108 -7.13 -35.61 -8.01
C ASN A 108 -8.36 -34.73 -8.36
N GLY A 109 -9.43 -34.87 -7.61
CA GLY A 109 -10.63 -34.05 -7.67
C GLY A 109 -10.76 -33.14 -6.45
N TRP A 110 -11.92 -32.48 -6.35
CA TRP A 110 -12.28 -31.64 -5.22
C TRP A 110 -13.65 -32.01 -4.68
N ARG A 111 -13.85 -31.88 -3.38
CA ARG A 111 -15.17 -32.00 -2.74
C ARG A 111 -15.44 -30.82 -1.83
N VAL A 112 -16.67 -30.34 -1.78
CA VAL A 112 -17.08 -29.33 -0.81
C VAL A 112 -17.11 -29.99 0.57
N ALA A 113 -16.27 -29.49 1.47
CA ALA A 113 -16.22 -29.92 2.86
C ALA A 113 -17.26 -29.16 3.67
N GLN A 114 -17.24 -27.81 3.59
CA GLN A 114 -18.20 -26.98 4.30
C GLN A 114 -18.51 -25.67 3.57
N THR A 115 -19.62 -25.03 3.97
CA THR A 115 -20.01 -23.71 3.51
C THR A 115 -20.48 -22.86 4.68
N ALA A 116 -20.20 -21.57 4.63
CA ALA A 116 -20.70 -20.57 5.57
C ALA A 116 -21.35 -19.42 4.82
N GLU A 117 -22.47 -18.92 5.32
CA GLU A 117 -23.09 -17.70 4.82
C GLU A 117 -22.36 -16.48 5.37
N GLY A 118 -21.99 -15.55 4.51
CA GLY A 118 -21.36 -14.27 4.89
C GLY A 118 -22.37 -13.24 5.37
N LEU A 119 -21.90 -12.03 5.58
CA LEU A 119 -22.73 -10.97 6.20
C LEU A 119 -23.38 -10.02 5.20
N SER A 120 -22.95 -10.03 3.95
CA SER A 120 -23.40 -9.07 2.95
C SER A 120 -23.26 -9.66 1.53
N SER A 121 -23.82 -8.96 0.56
CA SER A 121 -23.65 -9.26 -0.86
C SER A 121 -22.35 -8.71 -1.44
N GLU A 122 -21.62 -7.88 -0.71
CA GLU A 122 -20.37 -7.27 -1.16
C GLU A 122 -19.19 -7.71 -0.28
N VAL A 123 -18.07 -8.06 -0.94
CA VAL A 123 -16.78 -8.36 -0.32
C VAL A 123 -15.85 -7.19 -0.57
N GLU A 124 -15.50 -6.48 0.49
CA GLU A 124 -14.57 -5.35 0.47
C GLU A 124 -13.13 -5.85 0.33
N SER A 125 -12.75 -6.80 1.20
CA SER A 125 -11.37 -7.29 1.24
C SER A 125 -11.29 -8.76 1.62
N VAL A 126 -10.23 -9.42 1.13
CA VAL A 126 -9.84 -10.75 1.58
C VAL A 126 -8.36 -10.77 1.87
N ASN A 127 -8.03 -11.25 3.07
CA ASN A 127 -6.66 -11.44 3.55
C ASN A 127 -6.54 -12.80 4.21
N THR A 128 -5.32 -13.26 4.41
CA THR A 128 -5.01 -14.45 5.20
C THR A 128 -3.93 -14.15 6.21
N ALA A 129 -3.94 -14.81 7.35
CA ALA A 129 -2.93 -14.62 8.37
C ALA A 129 -2.83 -15.86 9.28
N HIS A 130 -1.63 -16.09 9.80
CA HIS A 130 -1.41 -17.00 10.92
C HIS A 130 -1.77 -16.27 12.22
N LEU A 131 -3.02 -16.40 12.66
CA LEU A 131 -3.51 -15.71 13.86
C LEU A 131 -3.42 -16.56 15.13
N ARG A 132 -3.39 -17.89 15.00
CA ARG A 132 -3.39 -18.82 16.12
C ARG A 132 -2.06 -19.55 16.30
N ASP A 133 -1.51 -20.03 15.22
CA ASP A 133 -0.26 -20.79 15.16
C ASP A 133 0.38 -20.62 13.78
N GLU A 134 1.61 -21.06 13.64
CA GLU A 134 2.39 -20.95 12.40
C GLU A 134 2.01 -21.97 11.31
N ASN A 135 1.15 -22.95 11.61
CA ASN A 135 0.84 -24.06 10.71
C ASN A 135 -0.47 -23.85 9.97
N SER A 136 -1.46 -23.21 10.59
CA SER A 136 -2.77 -22.98 9.98
C SER A 136 -2.99 -21.52 9.60
N LEU A 137 -3.60 -21.30 8.43
CA LEU A 137 -4.01 -19.97 7.96
C LEU A 137 -5.47 -19.70 8.31
N GLN A 138 -5.76 -18.50 8.76
CA GLN A 138 -7.13 -18.03 8.92
C GLN A 138 -7.50 -17.13 7.76
N ILE A 139 -8.76 -17.20 7.32
CA ILE A 139 -9.30 -16.39 6.23
C ILE A 139 -10.04 -15.18 6.83
N LEU A 140 -9.61 -13.99 6.47
CA LEU A 140 -10.19 -12.73 6.93
C LEU A 140 -10.98 -12.12 5.77
N VAL A 141 -12.31 -12.01 5.95
CA VAL A 141 -13.19 -11.42 4.92
C VAL A 141 -13.80 -10.15 5.46
N GLY A 142 -13.50 -9.04 4.81
CA GLY A 142 -14.16 -7.76 5.01
C GLY A 142 -15.43 -7.69 4.16
N TYR A 143 -16.58 -7.64 4.80
CA TYR A 143 -17.87 -7.45 4.14
C TYR A 143 -18.29 -5.99 4.19
N ALA A 144 -18.86 -5.47 3.09
CA ALA A 144 -19.42 -4.14 3.03
C ALA A 144 -20.95 -4.20 2.88
N SER A 145 -21.67 -3.38 3.65
CA SER A 145 -23.11 -3.19 3.47
C SER A 145 -23.41 -2.15 2.39
N ALA A 146 -24.62 -2.13 1.87
CA ALA A 146 -25.06 -1.10 0.94
C ALA A 146 -25.07 0.33 1.55
N GLN A 147 -25.05 0.45 2.87
CA GLN A 147 -24.98 1.69 3.62
C GLN A 147 -23.52 2.15 3.86
N GLY A 148 -22.54 1.31 3.51
CA GLY A 148 -21.12 1.60 3.69
C GLY A 148 -20.52 1.07 5.01
N ASP A 149 -21.34 0.40 5.85
CA ASP A 149 -20.80 -0.26 7.04
C ASP A 149 -19.94 -1.45 6.64
N ARG A 150 -18.80 -1.63 7.32
CA ARG A 150 -17.87 -2.72 7.10
C ARG A 150 -17.83 -3.66 8.29
N TYR A 151 -17.75 -4.96 8.02
CA TYR A 151 -17.66 -6.00 9.02
C TYR A 151 -16.53 -6.96 8.69
N MET A 152 -15.59 -7.13 9.60
CA MET A 152 -14.55 -8.16 9.53
C MET A 152 -15.11 -9.47 10.07
N VAL A 153 -14.94 -10.54 9.30
CA VAL A 153 -15.20 -11.92 9.71
C VAL A 153 -13.91 -12.70 9.58
N VAL A 154 -13.48 -13.34 10.67
CA VAL A 154 -12.34 -14.25 10.65
C VAL A 154 -12.88 -15.67 10.71
N TYR A 155 -12.55 -16.44 9.69
CA TYR A 155 -12.90 -17.86 9.57
C TYR A 155 -11.70 -18.71 9.98
N LEU A 156 -11.99 -19.72 10.75
CA LEU A 156 -11.09 -20.80 11.15
C LEU A 156 -11.63 -22.11 10.57
N TYR A 157 -10.82 -22.82 9.82
CA TYR A 157 -11.11 -24.17 9.37
C TYR A 157 -10.23 -25.16 10.14
N THR A 158 -10.81 -26.27 10.57
CA THR A 158 -10.14 -27.34 11.32
C THR A 158 -10.85 -28.67 11.01
N GLU A 159 -10.35 -29.78 11.53
CA GLU A 159 -11.05 -31.08 11.46
C GLU A 159 -12.49 -31.01 12.01
N ASP A 160 -12.76 -30.14 12.99
CA ASP A 160 -14.10 -29.89 13.52
C ASP A 160 -14.97 -29.04 12.58
N GLY A 161 -14.40 -28.50 11.50
CA GLY A 161 -15.02 -27.75 10.45
C GLY A 161 -14.82 -26.24 10.47
N LEU A 162 -15.58 -25.53 9.63
CA LEU A 162 -15.49 -24.10 9.43
C LEU A 162 -16.24 -23.32 10.51
N GLN A 163 -15.51 -22.47 11.24
CA GLN A 163 -16.02 -21.68 12.35
C GLN A 163 -15.76 -20.18 12.12
N ILE A 164 -16.68 -19.34 12.57
CA ILE A 164 -16.46 -17.90 12.68
C ILE A 164 -15.92 -17.61 14.07
N ILE A 165 -14.67 -17.18 14.18
CA ILE A 165 -14.04 -16.85 15.46
C ILE A 165 -14.10 -15.37 15.79
N ILE A 166 -14.21 -14.49 14.80
CA ILE A 166 -14.39 -13.04 14.97
C ILE A 166 -15.48 -12.55 14.00
N LYS A 167 -16.32 -11.66 14.51
CA LYS A 167 -17.30 -10.88 13.76
C LYS A 167 -17.39 -9.50 14.38
N GLN A 168 -16.77 -8.50 13.71
CA GLN A 168 -16.61 -7.16 14.28
C GLN A 168 -16.79 -6.08 13.22
N ALA A 169 -17.55 -5.03 13.54
CA ALA A 169 -17.60 -3.82 12.73
C ALA A 169 -16.25 -3.09 12.76
N TYR A 170 -15.79 -2.59 11.63
CA TYR A 170 -14.52 -1.89 11.52
C TYR A 170 -14.57 -0.79 10.44
N THR A 171 -13.62 0.13 10.47
CA THR A 171 -13.39 1.12 9.41
C THR A 171 -12.08 0.86 8.68
N GLU A 172 -11.03 0.53 9.41
CA GLU A 172 -9.72 0.14 8.88
C GLU A 172 -9.18 -1.06 9.65
N MET A 173 -8.28 -1.82 9.02
CA MET A 173 -7.63 -2.97 9.64
C MET A 173 -6.16 -3.06 9.25
N ILE A 174 -5.38 -3.68 10.12
CA ILE A 174 -4.01 -4.03 9.81
C ILE A 174 -3.61 -5.35 10.50
N LEU A 175 -2.77 -6.11 9.82
CA LEU A 175 -2.09 -7.28 10.34
C LEU A 175 -0.65 -6.90 10.67
N ALA A 176 -0.19 -7.18 11.88
CA ALA A 176 1.16 -6.87 12.32
C ALA A 176 1.57 -7.77 13.49
N ASN A 177 2.84 -8.00 13.68
CA ASN A 177 3.33 -8.71 14.87
C ASN A 177 3.66 -7.68 15.98
N LEU A 178 2.65 -7.26 16.72
CA LEU A 178 2.78 -6.29 17.81
C LEU A 178 3.13 -6.93 19.15
N THR A 179 2.54 -8.12 19.42
CA THR A 179 2.70 -8.79 20.70
C THR A 179 3.94 -9.68 20.77
N GLY A 180 4.66 -9.86 19.66
CA GLY A 180 5.87 -10.68 19.60
C GLY A 180 5.60 -12.17 19.52
N GLY A 181 4.43 -12.59 19.02
CA GLY A 181 4.12 -14.02 18.77
C GLY A 181 5.04 -14.58 17.68
N GLU A 182 5.68 -15.73 17.97
CA GLU A 182 6.53 -16.40 16.99
C GLU A 182 5.67 -17.02 15.88
N GLY A 183 5.94 -16.65 14.63
CA GLY A 183 5.21 -17.14 13.46
C GLY A 183 3.75 -16.69 13.36
N THR A 184 3.27 -15.81 14.26
CA THR A 184 1.88 -15.35 14.28
C THR A 184 1.76 -13.83 14.11
N GLN A 185 0.58 -13.39 13.70
CA GLN A 185 0.23 -12.00 13.55
C GLN A 185 -0.94 -11.61 14.46
N ASP A 186 -0.96 -10.36 14.85
CA ASP A 186 -2.10 -9.73 15.52
C ASP A 186 -2.96 -9.03 14.49
N LEU A 187 -4.26 -8.93 14.75
CA LEU A 187 -5.20 -8.12 13.97
C LEU A 187 -5.58 -6.88 14.77
N VAL A 188 -5.36 -5.70 14.19
CA VAL A 188 -5.85 -4.45 14.78
C VAL A 188 -6.96 -3.89 13.91
N LEU A 189 -8.10 -3.60 14.53
CA LEU A 189 -9.26 -2.99 13.90
C LEU A 189 -9.46 -1.57 14.44
N ALA A 190 -9.56 -0.60 13.54
CA ALA A 190 -10.14 0.69 13.87
C ALA A 190 -11.67 0.54 13.91
N LEU A 191 -12.28 0.85 15.04
CA LEU A 191 -13.71 0.68 15.22
C LEU A 191 -14.50 1.91 14.75
N PRO A 192 -15.72 1.73 14.21
CA PRO A 192 -16.61 2.84 13.96
C PRO A 192 -16.87 3.64 15.26
N ALA A 193 -17.03 4.95 15.15
CA ALA A 193 -17.43 5.76 16.29
C ALA A 193 -18.83 5.35 16.78
N GLU A 194 -18.97 5.09 18.08
CA GLU A 194 -20.25 4.69 18.67
C GLU A 194 -21.30 5.83 18.63
N GLN A 195 -20.83 7.07 18.57
CA GLN A 195 -21.65 8.28 18.51
C GLN A 195 -21.00 9.31 17.60
N GLU A 196 -21.78 10.17 16.98
CA GLU A 196 -21.28 11.32 16.23
C GLU A 196 -20.39 12.20 17.14
N GLY A 197 -19.12 12.36 16.73
CA GLY A 197 -18.10 13.03 17.55
C GLY A 197 -17.42 12.13 18.60
N GLY A 198 -17.70 10.84 18.61
CA GLY A 198 -16.93 9.83 19.37
C GLY A 198 -15.49 9.73 18.87
N GLY A 199 -14.54 9.48 19.78
CA GLY A 199 -13.13 9.31 19.47
C GLY A 199 -12.86 8.01 18.71
N LEU A 200 -11.67 7.93 18.09
CA LEU A 200 -11.18 6.71 17.44
C LEU A 200 -10.81 5.66 18.51
N ASN A 201 -11.29 4.44 18.32
CA ASN A 201 -10.92 3.29 19.12
C ASN A 201 -10.21 2.25 18.24
N LEU A 202 -9.08 1.74 18.72
CA LEU A 202 -8.40 0.58 18.13
C LEU A 202 -8.64 -0.65 18.99
N GLN A 203 -9.04 -1.75 18.37
CA GLN A 203 -9.19 -3.04 19.00
C GLN A 203 -8.05 -3.95 18.59
N LEU A 204 -7.28 -4.42 19.59
CA LEU A 204 -6.26 -5.45 19.40
C LEU A 204 -6.90 -6.82 19.57
N LEU A 205 -6.77 -7.66 18.55
CA LEU A 205 -7.10 -9.08 18.59
C LEU A 205 -5.79 -9.87 18.43
N THR A 206 -5.53 -10.76 19.35
CA THR A 206 -4.29 -11.54 19.41
C THR A 206 -4.55 -12.95 19.91
N ASN A 207 -3.60 -13.84 19.71
CA ASN A 207 -3.65 -15.17 20.27
C ASN A 207 -3.35 -15.12 21.77
N THR A 208 -4.20 -15.77 22.56
CA THR A 208 -4.11 -15.87 24.02
C THR A 208 -4.22 -17.32 24.44
N GLU A 209 -4.02 -17.61 25.73
CA GLU A 209 -4.22 -18.95 26.29
C GLU A 209 -5.65 -19.52 26.02
N ASP A 210 -6.63 -18.63 25.84
CA ASP A 210 -8.02 -19.00 25.52
C ASP A 210 -8.33 -18.93 24.00
N GLY A 211 -7.32 -18.83 23.15
CA GLY A 211 -7.43 -18.70 21.69
C GLY A 211 -7.38 -17.28 21.18
N PHE A 212 -7.61 -17.12 19.87
CA PHE A 212 -7.60 -15.81 19.20
C PHE A 212 -8.84 -15.00 19.56
N ARG A 213 -8.64 -13.84 20.19
CA ARG A 213 -9.73 -12.98 20.68
C ARG A 213 -9.32 -11.53 20.87
N SER A 214 -10.30 -10.67 21.10
CA SER A 214 -10.05 -9.29 21.55
C SER A 214 -9.33 -9.28 22.90
N ALA A 215 -8.14 -8.68 22.93
CA ALA A 215 -7.34 -8.50 24.13
C ALA A 215 -7.52 -7.13 24.76
N GLN A 216 -7.69 -6.09 23.93
CA GLN A 216 -7.77 -4.71 24.39
C GLN A 216 -8.50 -3.83 23.39
N THR A 217 -9.14 -2.76 23.90
CA THR A 217 -9.55 -1.59 23.12
C THR A 217 -8.82 -0.35 23.65
N LEU A 218 -8.13 0.37 22.76
CA LEU A 218 -7.39 1.60 23.06
C LEU A 218 -8.10 2.78 22.44
N ALA A 219 -8.53 3.76 23.25
CA ALA A 219 -9.03 5.04 22.75
C ALA A 219 -7.85 5.94 22.35
N ILE A 220 -7.92 6.50 21.15
CA ILE A 220 -6.89 7.39 20.62
C ILE A 220 -7.47 8.78 20.39
N GLY A 221 -7.00 9.75 21.16
CA GLY A 221 -7.11 11.18 20.95
C GLY A 221 -8.46 11.70 20.45
N ASP A 222 -8.43 12.92 19.90
CA ASP A 222 -9.60 13.64 19.43
C ASP A 222 -9.85 13.42 17.92
N TYR A 223 -9.76 12.17 17.46
CA TYR A 223 -10.04 11.81 16.06
C TYR A 223 -11.51 11.46 15.88
N SER A 224 -12.10 11.91 14.78
CA SER A 224 -13.46 11.54 14.38
C SER A 224 -13.55 10.21 13.63
N GLY A 225 -12.41 9.60 13.29
CA GLY A 225 -12.32 8.31 12.61
C GLY A 225 -10.90 8.01 12.17
N CYS A 226 -10.67 6.82 11.62
CA CYS A 226 -9.41 6.39 11.04
C CYS A 226 -9.41 6.66 9.53
N ALA A 227 -8.30 7.18 9.03
CA ALA A 227 -8.05 7.34 7.60
C ALA A 227 -7.13 6.24 7.06
N ALA A 228 -6.11 5.86 7.85
CA ALA A 228 -5.19 4.80 7.51
C ALA A 228 -4.50 4.23 8.76
N LEU A 229 -4.10 2.97 8.66
CA LEU A 229 -3.24 2.26 9.61
C LEU A 229 -2.00 1.76 8.89
N HIS A 230 -0.83 2.00 9.47
CA HIS A 230 0.44 1.52 8.94
C HIS A 230 1.22 0.82 10.04
N ALA A 231 1.86 -0.29 9.73
CA ALA A 231 2.78 -0.98 10.64
C ALA A 231 4.21 -0.70 10.21
N GLY A 232 5.01 -0.14 11.11
CA GLY A 232 6.44 0.05 10.92
C GLY A 232 7.24 -0.91 11.77
N ILE A 233 8.53 -1.07 11.43
CA ILE A 233 9.51 -1.86 12.18
C ILE A 233 10.26 -0.89 13.11
N GLY A 234 10.19 -1.14 14.41
CA GLY A 234 10.93 -0.36 15.41
C GLY A 234 12.36 -0.84 15.60
N ALA A 235 13.12 -0.11 16.42
CA ALA A 235 14.54 -0.38 16.68
C ALA A 235 14.82 -1.80 17.26
N ASP A 236 13.85 -2.40 17.92
CA ASP A 236 13.96 -3.75 18.52
C ASP A 236 13.33 -4.84 17.64
N ASP A 237 13.22 -4.61 16.32
CA ASP A 237 12.53 -5.47 15.34
C ASP A 237 11.04 -5.73 15.66
N GLY A 238 10.50 -5.09 16.70
CA GLY A 238 9.07 -5.12 17.02
C GLY A 238 8.27 -4.18 16.14
N ASN A 239 7.02 -4.53 15.84
CA ASN A 239 6.17 -3.63 15.09
C ASN A 239 5.60 -2.50 15.96
N TYR A 240 5.41 -1.35 15.36
CA TYR A 240 4.60 -0.25 15.89
C TYR A 240 3.55 0.16 14.85
N LEU A 241 2.54 0.90 15.28
CA LEU A 241 1.53 1.40 14.36
C LEU A 241 1.62 2.92 14.25
N VAL A 242 1.47 3.42 13.03
CA VAL A 242 1.11 4.81 12.76
C VAL A 242 -0.37 4.84 12.39
N VAL A 243 -1.11 5.69 13.07
CA VAL A 243 -2.55 5.87 12.92
C VAL A 243 -2.80 7.26 12.37
N ASP A 244 -3.26 7.35 11.15
CA ASP A 244 -3.73 8.60 10.57
C ASP A 244 -5.21 8.76 10.87
N GLY A 245 -5.53 9.74 11.69
CA GLY A 245 -6.90 10.00 12.13
C GLY A 245 -7.48 11.28 11.52
N TRP A 246 -8.76 11.25 11.21
CA TRP A 246 -9.52 12.43 10.81
C TRP A 246 -9.68 13.38 11.98
N THR A 247 -9.39 14.67 11.78
CA THR A 247 -9.50 15.70 12.78
C THR A 247 -10.48 16.81 12.36
N GLY A 248 -10.97 17.55 13.35
CA GLY A 248 -11.94 18.63 13.15
C GLY A 248 -13.37 18.12 12.94
N ALA A 249 -14.34 19.01 13.11
CA ALA A 249 -15.77 18.70 13.05
C ALA A 249 -16.24 18.21 11.66
N SER A 250 -15.48 18.50 10.60
CA SER A 250 -15.82 18.10 9.22
C SER A 250 -15.00 16.93 8.69
N GLY A 251 -14.06 16.38 9.47
CA GLY A 251 -13.19 15.28 9.03
C GLY A 251 -12.36 15.61 7.76
N THR A 252 -11.93 16.87 7.61
CA THR A 252 -11.21 17.32 6.40
C THR A 252 -9.71 17.46 6.60
N SER A 253 -9.24 17.20 7.80
CA SER A 253 -7.83 17.29 8.18
C SER A 253 -7.38 15.96 8.76
N LEU A 254 -6.11 15.65 8.58
CA LEU A 254 -5.45 14.48 9.15
C LEU A 254 -4.45 14.90 10.22
N ALA A 255 -4.27 14.04 11.19
CA ALA A 255 -3.13 14.07 12.08
C ALA A 255 -2.76 12.63 12.46
N SER A 256 -1.53 12.42 12.95
CA SER A 256 -1.04 11.09 13.23
C SER A 256 -0.80 10.85 14.71
N SER A 257 -0.98 9.61 15.12
CA SER A 257 -0.54 9.07 16.40
C SER A 257 0.30 7.83 16.18
N ILE A 258 1.23 7.56 17.09
CA ILE A 258 2.01 6.33 17.10
C ILE A 258 1.51 5.46 18.26
N VAL A 259 1.33 4.19 17.99
CA VAL A 259 0.88 3.19 18.96
C VAL A 259 1.90 2.08 19.03
N VAL A 260 2.29 1.71 20.23
CA VAL A 260 3.23 0.63 20.54
C VAL A 260 2.60 -0.35 21.52
N TYR A 261 3.02 -1.61 21.45
CA TYR A 261 2.70 -2.59 22.47
C TYR A 261 3.78 -2.59 23.54
N ASP A 262 3.38 -2.48 24.81
CA ASP A 262 4.30 -2.59 25.94
C ASP A 262 4.26 -4.02 26.47
N PRO A 263 5.33 -4.82 26.31
CA PRO A 263 5.35 -6.21 26.77
C PRO A 263 5.29 -6.37 28.27
N LYS A 264 5.60 -5.33 29.06
CA LYS A 264 5.53 -5.38 30.53
C LYS A 264 4.10 -5.26 31.04
N THR A 265 3.36 -4.33 30.47
CA THR A 265 1.93 -4.14 30.83
C THR A 265 1.02 -5.02 30.01
N ARG A 266 1.50 -5.56 28.88
CA ARG A 266 0.74 -6.29 27.85
C ARG A 266 -0.42 -5.49 27.25
N PHE A 267 -0.19 -4.17 27.05
CA PHE A 267 -1.19 -3.26 26.50
C PHE A 267 -0.62 -2.43 25.36
N LEU A 268 -1.47 -2.13 24.39
CA LEU A 268 -1.24 -1.04 23.45
C LEU A 268 -1.28 0.29 24.19
N GLN A 269 -0.39 1.18 23.83
CA GLN A 269 -0.35 2.55 24.35
C GLN A 269 0.10 3.53 23.27
N THR A 270 -0.33 4.78 23.39
CA THR A 270 0.17 5.84 22.52
C THR A 270 1.62 6.17 22.88
N TYR A 271 2.49 6.17 21.87
CA TYR A 271 3.89 6.57 22.00
C TYR A 271 4.01 8.09 21.90
N ARG A 272 4.91 8.66 22.71
CA ARG A 272 5.24 10.08 22.68
C ARG A 272 6.70 10.25 22.30
N PRO A 273 6.98 10.72 21.07
CA PRO A 273 8.35 10.94 20.64
C PRO A 273 9.05 11.97 21.51
N ALA A 274 10.35 11.76 21.77
CA ALA A 274 11.16 12.71 22.53
C ALA A 274 11.21 14.09 21.83
N GLY A 275 11.11 15.16 22.59
CA GLY A 275 11.15 16.53 22.03
C GLY A 275 9.86 17.00 21.35
N VAL A 276 8.84 16.14 21.17
CA VAL A 276 7.56 16.49 20.55
C VAL A 276 6.49 16.66 21.62
N ALA A 277 6.11 17.91 21.90
CA ALA A 277 5.12 18.20 22.95
C ALA A 277 3.72 17.69 22.62
N ASN A 278 3.33 17.70 21.35
CA ASN A 278 2.03 17.25 20.85
C ASN A 278 2.17 16.76 19.42
N LEU A 279 2.15 15.45 19.24
CA LEU A 279 2.34 14.81 17.93
C LEU A 279 1.18 15.12 16.97
N THR A 280 -0.06 15.05 17.45
CA THR A 280 -1.25 15.39 16.65
C THR A 280 -1.18 16.79 16.06
N LYS A 281 -0.69 17.77 16.85
CA LYS A 281 -0.51 19.14 16.36
C LYS A 281 0.66 19.25 15.38
N ALA A 282 1.77 18.54 15.64
CA ALA A 282 2.95 18.55 14.77
C ALA A 282 2.69 17.91 13.40
N THR A 283 1.76 16.98 13.33
CA THR A 283 1.43 16.21 12.12
C THR A 283 0.11 16.65 11.48
N LEU A 284 -0.50 17.74 11.96
CA LEU A 284 -1.75 18.26 11.40
C LEU A 284 -1.56 18.71 9.95
N ARG A 285 -2.38 18.15 9.05
CA ARG A 285 -2.37 18.43 7.62
C ARG A 285 -3.77 18.50 7.03
N TYR A 286 -3.93 19.32 5.98
CA TYR A 286 -5.24 19.65 5.38
C TYR A 286 -5.42 18.98 4.01
N ASP A 287 -4.72 17.88 3.77
CA ASP A 287 -4.84 17.08 2.56
C ASP A 287 -5.09 15.62 2.93
N ALA A 288 -6.24 15.12 2.47
CA ALA A 288 -6.70 13.76 2.78
C ALA A 288 -5.86 12.66 2.11
N ALA A 289 -5.22 12.97 1.00
CA ALA A 289 -4.35 12.02 0.29
C ALA A 289 -2.95 11.91 0.91
N LEU A 290 -2.58 12.83 1.79
CA LEU A 290 -1.27 12.87 2.42
C LEU A 290 -1.25 12.01 3.68
N VAL A 291 -1.36 10.69 3.52
CA VAL A 291 -1.26 9.69 4.60
C VAL A 291 0.21 9.34 4.88
N SER A 292 0.48 8.85 6.09
CA SER A 292 1.80 8.34 6.46
C SER A 292 2.17 7.13 5.59
N THR A 293 3.44 6.89 5.35
CA THR A 293 3.90 5.76 4.51
C THR A 293 5.37 5.47 4.78
N ASP A 294 5.81 4.25 4.47
CA ASP A 294 7.23 3.93 4.29
C ASP A 294 7.68 4.56 2.95
N LEU A 295 8.31 5.71 3.03
CA LEU A 295 8.63 6.54 1.86
C LEU A 295 9.86 6.03 1.10
N ASP A 296 10.82 5.44 1.80
CA ASP A 296 12.11 5.02 1.26
C ASP A 296 12.30 3.49 1.23
N GLY A 297 11.31 2.73 1.70
CA GLY A 297 11.32 1.27 1.68
C GLY A 297 12.18 0.64 2.77
N ASN A 298 12.46 1.37 3.86
CA ASN A 298 13.32 0.90 4.95
C ASN A 298 12.56 0.13 6.05
N GLY A 299 11.23 0.08 5.96
CA GLY A 299 10.34 -0.60 6.92
C GLY A 299 9.88 0.31 8.07
N THR A 300 10.38 1.55 8.18
CA THR A 300 9.81 2.54 9.10
C THR A 300 8.71 3.36 8.42
N ILE A 301 7.88 4.03 9.19
CA ILE A 301 6.77 4.82 8.63
C ILE A 301 7.04 6.30 8.86
N GLU A 302 7.29 7.02 7.77
CA GLU A 302 7.41 8.46 7.82
C GLU A 302 6.05 9.12 7.87
N ILE A 303 5.95 10.10 8.76
CA ILE A 303 4.76 10.92 8.96
C ILE A 303 4.98 12.30 8.31
N PRO A 304 4.11 12.72 7.38
CA PRO A 304 4.27 14.01 6.73
C PRO A 304 3.93 15.16 7.69
N THR A 305 4.81 16.15 7.74
CA THR A 305 4.63 17.37 8.52
C THR A 305 4.66 18.59 7.61
N MET A 306 3.71 19.50 7.82
CA MET A 306 3.65 20.77 7.09
C MET A 306 4.69 21.73 7.67
N ILE A 307 5.48 22.37 6.80
CA ILE A 307 6.49 23.32 7.21
C ILE A 307 6.31 24.67 6.50
N ASP A 308 6.31 25.76 7.25
CA ASP A 308 6.09 27.09 6.72
C ASP A 308 7.38 27.75 6.18
N ASP A 309 8.55 27.29 6.64
CA ASP A 309 9.86 27.84 6.32
C ASP A 309 10.69 26.97 5.35
N GLY A 310 10.05 25.97 4.71
CA GLY A 310 10.70 25.05 3.78
C GLY A 310 11.30 25.71 2.55
N GLY A 311 10.75 26.85 2.16
CA GLY A 311 11.14 27.62 0.98
C GLY A 311 10.08 28.64 0.62
N LYS A 312 10.25 29.31 -0.52
CA LYS A 312 9.29 30.29 -1.03
C LYS A 312 8.57 29.74 -2.27
N ILE A 313 7.26 29.86 -2.29
CA ILE A 313 6.41 29.47 -3.44
C ILE A 313 5.96 30.76 -4.14
N SER A 314 6.13 30.82 -5.46
CA SER A 314 5.71 31.98 -6.24
C SER A 314 4.20 32.04 -6.41
N THR A 315 3.72 33.20 -6.76
CA THR A 315 2.28 33.51 -6.90
C THR A 315 1.51 32.50 -7.73
N GLY A 316 0.39 32.02 -7.20
CA GLY A 316 -0.57 31.15 -7.88
C GLY A 316 -0.38 29.65 -7.63
N MET A 317 0.76 29.23 -7.06
CA MET A 317 1.04 27.81 -6.81
C MET A 317 0.96 27.44 -5.31
N ASP A 318 0.82 28.40 -4.43
CA ASP A 318 0.78 28.24 -2.96
C ASP A 318 -0.39 27.40 -2.44
N LYS A 319 -1.44 27.20 -3.26
CA LYS A 319 -2.55 26.30 -2.94
C LYS A 319 -2.32 24.86 -3.38
N ARG A 320 -1.54 24.66 -4.45
CA ARG A 320 -1.26 23.37 -5.04
C ARG A 320 0.01 22.75 -4.46
N LEU A 321 1.08 23.51 -4.41
CA LEU A 321 2.38 23.05 -3.91
C LEU A 321 2.52 23.30 -2.42
N ARG A 322 3.16 22.37 -1.72
CA ARG A 322 3.50 22.48 -0.30
C ARG A 322 4.90 21.96 -0.07
N PHE A 323 5.65 22.63 0.79
CA PHE A 323 6.86 22.04 1.36
C PHE A 323 6.46 21.10 2.48
N ILE A 324 6.94 19.87 2.41
CA ILE A 324 6.68 18.79 3.36
C ILE A 324 8.01 18.29 3.90
N LEU A 325 8.03 18.00 5.17
CA LEU A 325 9.08 17.23 5.82
C LEU A 325 8.46 15.93 6.32
N TRP A 326 8.82 14.82 5.71
CA TRP A 326 8.50 13.50 6.19
C TRP A 326 9.47 13.12 7.29
N ARG A 327 8.97 12.59 8.39
CA ARG A 327 9.78 12.32 9.58
C ARG A 327 9.43 10.97 10.16
N ASP A 328 10.46 10.17 10.45
CA ASP A 328 10.31 9.02 11.32
C ASP A 328 10.32 9.51 12.78
N PHE A 329 9.19 9.46 13.44
CA PHE A 329 9.04 9.82 14.85
C PHE A 329 9.22 8.63 15.79
N ALA A 330 9.38 7.41 15.27
CA ALA A 330 9.67 6.22 16.06
C ALA A 330 11.17 6.00 16.22
N ALA A 331 12.01 6.58 15.35
CA ALA A 331 13.45 6.55 15.48
C ALA A 331 13.93 7.42 16.66
N GLU A 332 15.00 6.97 17.31
CA GLU A 332 15.63 7.73 18.43
C GLU A 332 16.35 8.98 17.96
N ASP A 333 16.77 9.04 16.69
CA ASP A 333 17.43 10.17 16.06
C ASP A 333 16.65 10.66 14.83
N GLU A 334 16.85 11.92 14.44
CA GLU A 334 16.16 12.54 13.32
C GLU A 334 16.73 12.11 11.94
N THR A 335 17.45 10.99 11.85
CA THR A 335 18.13 10.50 10.63
C THR A 335 17.17 9.87 9.64
N GLY A 336 16.02 10.11 9.47
CA GLY A 336 15.06 9.58 8.51
C GLY A 336 14.12 10.66 7.98
N SER A 337 14.59 11.92 7.88
CA SER A 337 13.72 12.97 7.38
C SER A 337 13.91 13.22 5.88
N HIS A 338 12.82 13.34 5.13
CA HIS A 338 12.82 13.65 3.71
C HIS A 338 12.15 14.99 3.48
N PHE A 339 12.96 16.00 3.14
CA PHE A 339 12.47 17.30 2.74
C PHE A 339 12.09 17.32 1.26
N GLY A 340 11.00 17.99 0.90
CA GLY A 340 10.65 18.11 -0.51
C GLY A 340 9.37 18.89 -0.76
N VAL A 341 8.85 18.72 -1.98
CA VAL A 341 7.67 19.39 -2.47
C VAL A 341 6.58 18.38 -2.75
N TYR A 342 5.41 18.57 -2.16
CA TYR A 342 4.20 17.84 -2.47
C TYR A 342 3.32 18.66 -3.41
N ASP A 343 2.86 18.02 -4.49
CA ASP A 343 1.91 18.56 -5.44
C ASP A 343 0.54 17.94 -5.20
N SER A 344 -0.39 18.70 -4.61
CA SER A 344 -1.72 18.20 -4.22
C SER A 344 -2.68 18.00 -5.40
N GLU A 345 -2.43 18.61 -6.56
CA GLU A 345 -3.25 18.41 -7.76
C GLU A 345 -2.97 17.07 -8.42
N TYR A 346 -1.71 16.64 -8.39
CA TYR A 346 -1.25 15.42 -9.05
C TYR A 346 -0.84 14.33 -8.05
N SER A 347 -0.99 14.58 -6.75
CA SER A 347 -0.71 13.64 -5.67
C SER A 347 0.65 12.98 -5.78
N PHE A 348 1.73 13.79 -5.92
CA PHE A 348 3.09 13.28 -5.87
C PHE A 348 3.99 14.13 -4.96
N PHE A 349 5.01 13.50 -4.43
CA PHE A 349 6.06 14.12 -3.65
C PHE A 349 7.38 14.02 -4.42
N LEU A 350 8.12 15.13 -4.48
CA LEU A 350 9.49 15.19 -4.97
C LEU A 350 10.43 15.46 -3.80
N ALA A 351 11.27 14.51 -3.45
CA ALA A 351 12.33 14.71 -2.47
C ALA A 351 13.38 15.68 -3.00
N LEU A 352 13.79 16.59 -2.15
CA LEU A 352 14.87 17.56 -2.38
C LEU A 352 15.98 17.34 -1.35
N PRO A 353 17.23 17.67 -1.68
CA PRO A 353 18.31 17.65 -0.70
C PRO A 353 17.93 18.48 0.53
N GLU A 354 18.21 17.96 1.73
CA GLU A 354 17.89 18.63 3.00
C GLU A 354 18.54 20.02 3.08
N SER A 355 19.72 20.20 2.50
CA SER A 355 20.41 21.49 2.39
C SER A 355 19.63 22.57 1.60
N MET A 356 18.59 22.17 0.89
CA MET A 356 17.66 23.09 0.21
C MET A 356 16.55 23.61 1.12
N HIS A 357 16.36 23.01 2.31
CA HIS A 357 15.35 23.46 3.27
C HIS A 357 15.55 24.96 3.60
N GLY A 358 14.50 25.74 3.47
CA GLY A 358 14.53 27.20 3.68
C GLY A 358 15.28 28.01 2.63
N SER A 359 15.93 27.40 1.63
CA SER A 359 16.79 28.09 0.66
C SER A 359 16.30 28.07 -0.77
N VAL A 360 15.15 27.45 -1.07
CA VAL A 360 14.61 27.32 -2.40
C VAL A 360 13.38 28.19 -2.66
N LEU A 361 13.15 28.44 -3.93
CA LEU A 361 11.97 29.12 -4.48
C LEU A 361 11.37 28.22 -5.56
N LEU A 362 10.06 28.01 -5.51
CA LEU A 362 9.30 27.36 -6.59
C LEU A 362 8.68 28.40 -7.50
N ARG A 363 8.76 28.19 -8.81
CA ARG A 363 8.13 29.04 -9.81
C ARG A 363 7.46 28.19 -10.88
N THR A 364 6.42 28.71 -11.50
CA THR A 364 5.85 28.14 -12.73
C THR A 364 6.89 28.22 -13.84
N ASN A 365 7.02 27.16 -14.63
CA ASN A 365 7.82 27.22 -15.86
C ASN A 365 7.17 28.13 -16.90
N ARG A 366 7.90 28.48 -17.98
CA ARG A 366 7.49 29.53 -18.93
C ARG A 366 6.19 29.24 -19.67
N ASP A 367 5.93 27.96 -19.95
CA ASP A 367 4.73 27.51 -20.70
C ASP A 367 3.55 27.18 -19.78
N GLY A 368 3.73 27.27 -18.44
CA GLY A 368 2.69 26.97 -17.46
C GLY A 368 2.37 25.48 -17.31
N SER A 369 3.10 24.59 -18.00
CA SER A 369 2.86 23.13 -17.96
C SER A 369 3.45 22.45 -16.72
N GLY A 370 4.21 23.18 -15.91
CA GLY A 370 4.88 22.65 -14.74
C GLY A 370 5.51 23.72 -13.86
N TRP A 371 6.49 23.33 -13.08
CA TRP A 371 7.19 24.21 -12.16
C TRP A 371 8.69 23.90 -12.08
N MET A 372 9.44 24.78 -11.47
CA MET A 372 10.88 24.70 -11.34
C MET A 372 11.33 25.02 -9.91
N VAL A 373 12.40 24.35 -9.49
CA VAL A 373 13.11 24.63 -8.23
C VAL A 373 14.26 25.60 -8.55
N CYS A 374 14.25 26.74 -7.88
CA CYS A 374 15.26 27.78 -8.05
C CYS A 374 15.93 28.10 -6.71
N ASN A 375 17.09 28.78 -6.76
CA ASN A 375 17.62 29.43 -5.56
C ASN A 375 16.64 30.53 -5.07
N ARG A 376 16.80 30.98 -3.83
CA ARG A 376 15.87 31.91 -3.16
C ARG A 376 15.71 33.25 -3.88
N GLU A 377 16.71 33.67 -4.63
CA GLU A 377 16.70 34.88 -5.46
C GLU A 377 16.00 34.66 -6.82
N GLY A 378 15.76 33.41 -7.20
CA GLY A 378 15.16 33.04 -8.48
C GLY A 378 16.08 33.24 -9.68
N THR A 379 17.38 33.37 -9.45
CA THR A 379 18.40 33.61 -10.50
C THR A 379 19.01 32.32 -11.05
N THR A 380 18.99 31.24 -10.26
CA THR A 380 19.53 29.94 -10.66
C THR A 380 18.40 28.91 -10.61
N VAL A 381 18.17 28.20 -11.71
CA VAL A 381 17.24 27.08 -11.83
C VAL A 381 18.03 25.79 -11.61
N TYR A 382 17.63 24.96 -10.66
CA TYR A 382 18.24 23.67 -10.38
C TYR A 382 17.61 22.55 -11.21
N CYS A 383 16.30 22.44 -11.15
CA CYS A 383 15.55 21.47 -11.96
C CYS A 383 14.20 22.03 -12.41
N GLU A 384 13.68 21.45 -13.48
CA GLU A 384 12.35 21.74 -14.01
C GLU A 384 11.54 20.45 -14.08
N LEU A 385 10.26 20.57 -13.76
CA LEU A 385 9.25 19.50 -13.87
C LEU A 385 8.13 19.96 -14.79
N ARG A 386 7.61 19.03 -15.60
CA ARG A 386 6.43 19.27 -16.44
C ARG A 386 5.58 18.00 -16.55
N LEU A 387 4.29 18.23 -16.82
CA LEU A 387 3.36 17.16 -17.20
C LEU A 387 3.13 17.20 -18.70
N THR A 388 3.23 16.06 -19.35
CA THR A 388 3.01 15.91 -20.77
C THR A 388 1.96 14.85 -21.04
N ASP A 389 1.18 15.04 -22.09
CA ASP A 389 0.26 14.04 -22.60
C ASP A 389 0.93 13.30 -23.77
N PRO A 390 1.34 12.05 -23.60
CA PRO A 390 2.04 11.31 -24.65
C PRO A 390 1.22 11.16 -25.94
N ALA A 391 -0.10 11.28 -25.87
CA ALA A 391 -0.97 11.25 -27.06
C ALA A 391 -0.94 12.55 -27.85
N LYS A 392 -0.45 13.65 -27.26
CA LYS A 392 -0.36 14.99 -27.89
C LYS A 392 1.07 15.41 -28.25
N GLU A 393 2.08 14.64 -27.85
CA GLU A 393 3.48 14.87 -28.28
C GLU A 393 3.67 14.51 -29.77
N THR A 394 3.05 15.26 -30.66
CA THR A 394 3.55 15.41 -32.02
C THR A 394 4.81 16.28 -31.94
N GLN A 395 5.94 15.71 -32.38
CA GLN A 395 7.24 16.32 -32.52
C GLN A 395 7.14 17.84 -32.64
N THR A 396 7.40 18.57 -31.59
CA THR A 396 7.66 20.02 -31.70
C THR A 396 9.06 20.15 -32.32
N PRO A 397 9.20 20.80 -33.47
CA PRO A 397 10.51 21.08 -34.00
C PRO A 397 11.26 21.99 -33.02
N ASP A 398 12.54 21.69 -32.78
CA ASP A 398 13.47 22.62 -32.15
C ASP A 398 13.31 23.99 -32.80
N ILE A 399 12.78 24.95 -32.04
CA ILE A 399 12.84 26.36 -32.45
C ILE A 399 14.18 26.87 -31.96
N ASP A 400 15.02 27.16 -32.95
CA ASP A 400 16.35 27.70 -32.85
C ASP A 400 16.55 28.75 -31.74
N GLY A 401 17.64 28.60 -31.01
CA GLY A 401 18.49 29.72 -30.65
C GLY A 401 18.51 30.21 -29.23
N GLU A 402 18.60 29.32 -28.21
CA GLU A 402 19.43 29.60 -27.05
C GLU A 402 19.85 28.23 -26.46
N GLN A 403 21.11 27.85 -26.74
CA GLN A 403 21.76 26.71 -26.07
C GLN A 403 21.99 27.09 -24.61
N THR A 404 21.00 26.81 -23.77
CA THR A 404 21.28 26.55 -22.35
C THR A 404 21.76 25.10 -22.29
N GLU A 405 22.88 24.84 -21.63
CA GLU A 405 23.42 23.52 -21.34
C GLU A 405 22.51 22.73 -20.36
N ALA A 406 21.22 22.86 -20.46
CA ALA A 406 20.23 22.15 -19.66
C ALA A 406 20.09 20.73 -20.21
N GLY A 407 20.13 19.73 -19.32
CA GLY A 407 19.90 18.33 -19.67
C GLY A 407 18.56 18.12 -20.38
N GLU A 408 18.43 17.00 -21.07
CA GLU A 408 17.16 16.60 -21.70
C GLU A 408 16.12 16.22 -20.65
N TYR A 409 14.82 16.45 -20.95
CA TYR A 409 13.73 15.96 -20.12
C TYR A 409 13.71 14.44 -20.11
N ARG A 410 13.63 13.86 -18.92
CA ARG A 410 13.45 12.42 -18.72
C ARG A 410 12.14 12.17 -17.99
N ARG A 411 11.45 11.11 -18.39
CA ARG A 411 10.27 10.63 -17.66
C ARG A 411 10.67 10.15 -16.28
N ILE A 412 9.99 10.63 -15.25
CA ILE A 412 10.23 10.24 -13.85
C ILE A 412 9.07 9.43 -13.27
N ALA A 413 7.82 9.70 -13.69
CA ALA A 413 6.65 8.94 -13.25
C ALA A 413 5.51 9.01 -14.28
N ASN A 414 4.51 8.13 -14.10
CA ASN A 414 3.22 8.23 -14.77
C ASN A 414 2.17 8.67 -13.76
N ILE A 415 1.35 9.66 -14.13
CA ILE A 415 0.25 10.19 -13.33
C ILE A 415 -1.03 10.08 -14.15
N GLY A 416 -1.81 9.02 -13.91
CA GLY A 416 -2.94 8.70 -14.78
C GLY A 416 -2.51 8.47 -16.22
N SER A 417 -3.10 9.23 -17.17
CA SER A 417 -2.74 9.19 -18.59
C SER A 417 -1.57 10.11 -18.97
N GLN A 418 -1.07 10.92 -18.03
CA GLN A 418 0.02 11.87 -18.24
C GLN A 418 1.37 11.31 -17.79
N GLN A 419 2.43 11.90 -18.31
CA GLN A 419 3.80 11.62 -17.89
C GLN A 419 4.37 12.83 -17.16
N LEU A 420 4.89 12.58 -15.96
CA LEU A 420 5.72 13.55 -15.25
C LEU A 420 7.14 13.42 -15.77
N GLN A 421 7.68 14.51 -16.26
CA GLN A 421 9.04 14.62 -16.80
C GLN A 421 9.82 15.65 -16.00
N ALA A 422 11.11 15.41 -15.84
CA ALA A 422 12.04 16.35 -15.21
C ALA A 422 13.34 16.49 -16.01
N ARG A 423 14.01 17.63 -15.83
CA ARG A 423 15.39 17.85 -16.25
C ARG A 423 16.16 18.60 -15.18
N VAL A 424 17.43 18.28 -15.04
CA VAL A 424 18.38 19.08 -14.23
C VAL A 424 18.94 20.18 -15.11
N VAL A 425 18.83 21.41 -14.65
CA VAL A 425 19.31 22.61 -15.37
C VAL A 425 20.67 23.03 -14.85
N THR A 426 20.78 23.18 -13.53
CA THR A 426 22.04 23.51 -12.88
C THR A 426 22.38 22.41 -11.88
N PRO A 427 23.57 21.79 -11.97
CA PRO A 427 23.98 20.77 -11.02
C PRO A 427 23.92 21.27 -9.58
N TYR A 428 23.40 20.40 -8.70
CA TYR A 428 23.39 20.60 -7.25
C TYR A 428 23.71 19.27 -6.57
N TYR A 429 24.47 19.29 -5.50
CA TYR A 429 24.83 18.07 -4.79
C TYR A 429 23.56 17.38 -4.23
N GLY A 430 23.38 16.10 -4.58
CA GLY A 430 22.20 15.33 -4.19
C GLY A 430 20.94 15.65 -5.02
N LEU A 431 21.07 16.29 -6.20
CA LEU A 431 19.96 16.56 -7.11
C LEU A 431 20.36 16.24 -8.56
N SER A 432 20.72 15.01 -8.81
CA SER A 432 20.84 14.46 -10.18
C SER A 432 19.47 14.03 -10.71
N ILE A 433 19.38 13.70 -11.99
CA ILE A 433 18.14 13.17 -12.55
C ILE A 433 17.77 11.80 -11.94
N ASP A 434 18.76 11.02 -11.55
CA ASP A 434 18.53 9.72 -10.90
C ASP A 434 18.04 9.94 -9.45
N ASP A 435 18.55 10.94 -8.72
CA ASP A 435 18.02 11.34 -7.41
C ASP A 435 16.55 11.79 -7.52
N ILE A 436 16.20 12.56 -8.56
CA ILE A 436 14.82 12.98 -8.84
C ILE A 436 13.93 11.77 -9.10
N ILE A 437 14.37 10.78 -9.90
CA ILE A 437 13.61 9.57 -10.22
C ILE A 437 13.35 8.77 -8.93
N HIS A 438 14.39 8.51 -8.14
CA HIS A 438 14.28 7.74 -6.90
C HIS A 438 13.53 8.49 -5.79
N GLY A 439 13.68 9.82 -5.75
CA GLY A 439 13.02 10.67 -4.77
C GLY A 439 11.60 11.10 -5.14
N THR A 440 11.02 10.57 -6.24
CA THR A 440 9.64 10.88 -6.64
C THR A 440 8.69 9.77 -6.22
N THR A 441 7.77 10.08 -5.33
CA THR A 441 6.70 9.17 -4.88
C THR A 441 5.35 9.67 -5.40
N VAL A 442 4.58 8.81 -6.06
CA VAL A 442 3.22 9.09 -6.53
C VAL A 442 2.25 8.38 -5.60
N PHE A 443 1.37 9.14 -4.96
CA PHE A 443 0.31 8.61 -4.11
C PHE A 443 -0.91 8.23 -4.97
N ARG A 444 -1.53 7.10 -4.65
CA ARG A 444 -2.68 6.56 -5.40
C ARG A 444 -3.97 6.73 -4.62
#